data_56458fd64445c5e275376c66b156ecac
#
_entry.id   56458fd64445c5e275376c66b156ecac
#
_cell.length_a   1.000
_cell.length_b   1.000
_cell.length_c   1.000
_cell.angle_alpha   90.00
_cell.angle_beta   90.00
_cell.angle_gamma   90.00
#
_symmetry.space_group_name_H-M   'P 1'
#
loop_
_entity.id
_entity.type
_entity.pdbx_description
1 polymer ?
#
loop_
_entity_poly.entity_id
_entity_poly.type
_entity_poly.pdbx_seq_one_letter_code
_entity_poly.pdbx_strand_id
1 'polypeptide(L)'
;MIKTIYFIFFACAFSLGLWACTSKQKEEYKNLSSAQFEELIKNENVQLLDVRTLAEHMEGHIPGSLNINVKDENFANCIDELLDKNRREVAVYCRSGRRSRTAADILVKKGFKVYNLDKGILNWMEEGREIEK
;
A
#
# COMPACT_ATOMS: atom_id res chain seq x y z
N MET A 1 -59.85 -46.07 30.05
CA MET A 1 -59.38 -45.41 28.83
C MET A 1 -58.30 -44.47 29.24
N ILE A 2 -57.07 -44.82 28.96
CA ILE A 2 -55.90 -43.99 29.28
C ILE A 2 -55.55 -43.21 28.00
N LYS A 3 -55.69 -41.92 28.04
CA LYS A 3 -55.27 -41.04 26.95
C LYS A 3 -53.81 -40.69 27.22
N THR A 4 -52.94 -41.28 26.46
CA THR A 4 -51.51 -40.95 26.46
C THR A 4 -51.30 -39.62 25.75
N ILE A 5 -50.93 -38.62 26.49
CA ILE A 5 -50.55 -37.29 25.95
C ILE A 5 -49.06 -37.40 25.58
N TYR A 6 -48.79 -37.38 24.29
CA TYR A 6 -47.42 -37.25 23.79
C TYR A 6 -47.02 -35.79 23.88
N PHE A 7 -46.12 -35.51 24.80
CA PHE A 7 -45.40 -34.25 24.83
C PHE A 7 -44.31 -34.30 23.73
N ILE A 8 -44.55 -33.59 22.67
CA ILE A 8 -43.54 -33.38 21.65
C ILE A 8 -42.64 -32.24 22.15
N PHE A 9 -41.47 -32.64 22.64
CA PHE A 9 -40.40 -31.67 22.91
C PHE A 9 -39.87 -31.14 21.58
N PHE A 10 -40.27 -29.96 21.23
CA PHE A 10 -39.65 -29.21 20.12
C PHE A 10 -38.32 -28.68 20.63
N ALA A 11 -37.25 -29.45 20.35
CA ALA A 11 -35.89 -28.95 20.57
C ALA A 11 -35.58 -27.87 19.57
N CYS A 12 -35.75 -26.61 19.99
CA CYS A 12 -35.21 -25.46 19.27
C CYS A 12 -33.71 -25.54 19.31
N ALA A 13 -33.12 -26.13 18.25
CA ALA A 13 -31.69 -26.02 18.01
C ALA A 13 -31.40 -24.54 17.67
N PHE A 14 -30.97 -23.81 18.67
CA PHE A 14 -30.41 -22.47 18.49
C PHE A 14 -29.03 -22.64 17.84
N SER A 15 -29.02 -22.67 16.53
CA SER A 15 -27.76 -22.58 15.79
C SER A 15 -27.21 -21.18 15.96
N LEU A 16 -26.32 -21.04 16.95
CA LEU A 16 -25.42 -19.89 17.06
C LEU A 16 -24.58 -19.89 15.79
N GLY A 17 -25.04 -19.14 14.80
CA GLY A 17 -24.22 -18.78 13.66
C GLY A 17 -23.02 -18.01 14.21
N LEU A 18 -21.89 -18.69 14.28
CA LEU A 18 -20.60 -18.03 14.38
C LEU A 18 -20.44 -17.16 13.14
N TRP A 19 -20.83 -15.91 13.25
CA TRP A 19 -20.32 -14.91 12.36
C TRP A 19 -18.83 -14.78 12.64
N ALA A 20 -18.06 -15.60 11.92
CA ALA A 20 -16.66 -15.32 11.76
C ALA A 20 -16.57 -13.96 11.09
N CYS A 21 -16.27 -12.92 11.88
CA CYS A 21 -15.73 -11.69 11.33
C CYS A 21 -14.41 -12.08 10.67
N THR A 22 -14.47 -12.47 9.39
CA THR A 22 -13.31 -12.37 8.54
C THR A 22 -13.01 -10.90 8.49
N SER A 23 -12.05 -10.47 9.32
CA SER A 23 -11.37 -9.21 9.08
C SER A 23 -10.84 -9.34 7.66
N LYS A 24 -11.49 -8.67 6.71
CA LYS A 24 -10.97 -8.45 5.38
C LYS A 24 -9.60 -7.85 5.62
N GLN A 25 -8.54 -8.64 5.48
CA GLN A 25 -7.20 -8.08 5.45
C GLN A 25 -7.26 -7.06 4.34
N LYS A 26 -7.17 -5.80 4.77
CA LYS A 26 -7.06 -4.67 3.89
C LYS A 26 -5.93 -5.00 2.95
N GLU A 27 -6.22 -5.13 1.66
CA GLU A 27 -5.17 -5.25 0.67
C GLU A 27 -4.33 -3.99 0.79
N GLU A 28 -3.25 -4.15 1.52
CA GLU A 28 -2.25 -3.13 1.71
C GLU A 28 -1.43 -3.08 0.42
N TYR A 29 -0.43 -2.28 0.41
CA TYR A 29 0.52 -2.20 -0.68
C TYR A 29 1.39 -3.48 -0.76
N LYS A 30 2.04 -3.69 -1.89
CA LYS A 30 2.96 -4.80 -2.09
C LYS A 30 4.41 -4.32 -1.93
N ASN A 31 5.18 -5.02 -1.10
CA ASN A 31 6.61 -4.77 -0.96
C ASN A 31 7.39 -5.47 -2.07
N LEU A 32 8.29 -4.75 -2.72
CA LEU A 32 9.13 -5.26 -3.79
C LEU A 32 10.62 -5.13 -3.44
N SER A 33 11.41 -6.08 -3.93
CA SER A 33 12.86 -5.94 -3.96
C SER A 33 13.29 -4.86 -4.94
N SER A 34 14.53 -4.40 -4.86
CA SER A 34 15.07 -3.43 -5.83
C SER A 34 14.98 -3.93 -7.27
N ALA A 35 15.26 -5.22 -7.51
CA ALA A 35 15.16 -5.81 -8.83
C ALA A 35 13.72 -5.82 -9.38
N GLN A 36 12.75 -6.19 -8.55
CA GLN A 36 11.33 -6.18 -8.93
C GLN A 36 10.82 -4.75 -9.14
N PHE A 37 11.25 -3.83 -8.31
CA PHE A 37 10.88 -2.41 -8.40
C PHE A 37 11.44 -1.77 -9.68
N GLU A 38 12.68 -2.05 -10.01
CA GLU A 38 13.30 -1.58 -11.26
C GLU A 38 12.54 -2.07 -12.50
N GLU A 39 12.14 -3.32 -12.51
CA GLU A 39 11.35 -3.87 -13.62
C GLU A 39 9.98 -3.21 -13.72
N LEU A 40 9.32 -2.99 -12.58
CA LEU A 40 8.00 -2.33 -12.51
C LEU A 40 8.04 -0.91 -13.08
N ILE A 41 9.02 -0.11 -12.69
CA ILE A 41 9.09 1.31 -13.08
C ILE A 41 9.49 1.55 -14.54
N LYS A 42 9.89 0.52 -15.27
CA LYS A 42 10.04 0.59 -16.75
C LYS A 42 8.70 0.83 -17.45
N ASN A 43 7.60 0.47 -16.81
CA ASN A 43 6.26 0.75 -17.31
C ASN A 43 5.90 2.22 -17.07
N GLU A 44 5.73 2.98 -18.14
CA GLU A 44 5.40 4.41 -18.11
C GLU A 44 4.04 4.72 -17.46
N ASN A 45 3.15 3.73 -17.37
CA ASN A 45 1.87 3.88 -16.68
C ASN A 45 2.00 3.85 -15.17
N VAL A 46 3.13 3.39 -14.63
CA VAL A 46 3.42 3.41 -13.21
C VAL A 46 4.00 4.76 -12.82
N GLN A 47 3.39 5.41 -11.85
CA GLN A 47 3.87 6.68 -11.31
C GLN A 47 4.91 6.41 -10.23
N LEU A 48 6.11 6.97 -10.39
CA LEU A 48 7.22 6.79 -9.45
C LEU A 48 7.29 7.96 -8.48
N LEU A 49 7.19 7.68 -7.18
CA LEU A 49 7.07 8.67 -6.11
C LEU A 49 8.18 8.52 -5.07
N ASP A 50 8.97 9.57 -4.89
CA ASP A 50 9.92 9.75 -3.80
C ASP A 50 9.25 10.52 -2.65
N VAL A 51 9.06 9.91 -1.49
CA VAL A 51 8.39 10.54 -0.35
C VAL A 51 9.34 11.07 0.72
N ARG A 52 10.62 11.21 0.36
CA ARG A 52 11.65 11.83 1.20
C ARG A 52 11.53 13.36 1.16
N THR A 53 12.37 14.01 1.93
CA THR A 53 12.50 15.47 1.86
C THR A 53 13.05 15.92 0.50
N LEU A 54 12.78 17.17 0.12
CA LEU A 54 13.34 17.75 -1.10
C LEU A 54 14.88 17.74 -1.09
N ALA A 55 15.49 18.01 0.05
CA ALA A 55 16.95 17.98 0.19
C ALA A 55 17.52 16.60 -0.12
N GLU A 56 16.92 15.53 0.42
CA GLU A 56 17.32 14.15 0.13
C GLU A 56 17.15 13.83 -1.37
N HIS A 57 16.03 14.23 -1.95
CA HIS A 57 15.76 14.03 -3.37
C HIS A 57 16.81 14.71 -4.26
N MET A 58 17.20 15.93 -3.94
CA MET A 58 18.20 16.67 -4.69
C MET A 58 19.62 16.10 -4.55
N GLU A 59 19.93 15.41 -3.46
CA GLU A 59 21.21 14.71 -3.29
C GLU A 59 21.34 13.48 -4.18
N GLY A 60 20.24 12.88 -4.56
CA GLY A 60 20.16 11.74 -5.45
C GLY A 60 18.81 11.05 -5.35
N HIS A 61 18.23 10.71 -6.49
CA HIS A 61 16.91 10.06 -6.58
C HIS A 61 16.87 9.07 -7.74
N ILE A 62 15.90 8.18 -7.70
CA ILE A 62 15.65 7.27 -8.81
C ILE A 62 15.13 8.10 -9.99
N PRO A 63 15.71 7.94 -11.21
CA PRO A 63 15.34 8.74 -12.36
C PRO A 63 13.83 8.73 -12.64
N GLY A 64 13.27 9.90 -12.93
CA GLY A 64 11.86 10.07 -13.23
C GLY A 64 10.93 10.12 -12.03
N SER A 65 11.46 10.09 -10.81
CA SER A 65 10.62 10.17 -9.60
C SER A 65 10.11 11.59 -9.34
N LEU A 66 8.83 11.69 -8.99
CA LEU A 66 8.22 12.89 -8.44
C LEU A 66 8.51 12.93 -6.93
N ASN A 67 8.87 14.07 -6.39
CA ASN A 67 9.11 14.23 -4.97
C ASN A 67 7.92 14.89 -4.26
N ILE A 68 7.35 14.19 -3.28
CA ILE A 68 6.35 14.72 -2.36
C ILE A 68 6.69 14.21 -0.96
N ASN A 69 7.08 15.09 -0.06
CA ASN A 69 7.48 14.71 1.30
C ASN A 69 6.30 14.22 2.13
N VAL A 70 6.32 12.96 2.57
CA VAL A 70 5.24 12.36 3.37
C VAL A 70 5.05 13.03 4.74
N LYS A 71 6.07 13.72 5.24
CA LYS A 71 6.01 14.48 6.51
C LYS A 71 5.34 15.83 6.37
N ASP A 72 5.09 16.29 5.15
CA ASP A 72 4.36 17.53 4.90
C ASP A 72 2.88 17.33 5.30
N GLU A 73 2.32 18.27 6.05
CA GLU A 73 0.92 18.26 6.46
C GLU A 73 -0.05 18.25 5.25
N ASN A 74 0.38 18.81 4.13
CA ASN A 74 -0.39 18.81 2.89
C ASN A 74 -0.14 17.59 1.99
N PHE A 75 0.55 16.56 2.46
CA PHE A 75 0.91 15.40 1.64
C PHE A 75 -0.30 14.83 0.89
N ALA A 76 -1.41 14.59 1.59
CA ALA A 76 -2.62 14.04 1.00
C ALA A 76 -3.19 14.93 -0.12
N ASN A 77 -3.20 16.26 0.08
CA ASN A 77 -3.65 17.20 -0.94
C ASN A 77 -2.69 17.25 -2.14
N CYS A 78 -1.38 17.19 -1.88
CA CYS A 78 -0.37 17.15 -2.95
C CYS A 78 -0.55 15.88 -3.82
N ILE A 79 -0.87 14.75 -3.22
CA ILE A 79 -1.19 13.51 -3.96
C ILE A 79 -2.38 13.76 -4.90
N ASP A 80 -3.45 14.36 -4.41
CA ASP A 80 -4.65 14.64 -5.20
C ASP A 80 -4.39 15.61 -6.37
N GLU A 81 -3.47 16.55 -6.20
CA GLU A 81 -3.14 17.54 -7.21
C GLU A 81 -2.12 17.05 -8.23
N LEU A 82 -1.13 16.26 -7.81
CA LEU A 82 0.06 15.96 -8.60
C LEU A 82 0.04 14.56 -9.23
N LEU A 83 -0.65 13.58 -8.63
CA LEU A 83 -0.76 12.27 -9.22
C LEU A 83 -1.95 12.18 -10.19
N ASP A 84 -1.73 11.47 -11.27
CA ASP A 84 -2.77 11.18 -12.26
C ASP A 84 -3.68 10.05 -11.75
N LYS A 85 -4.95 10.36 -11.52
CA LYS A 85 -5.95 9.39 -11.03
C LYS A 85 -6.31 8.32 -12.06
N ASN A 86 -6.02 8.55 -13.34
CA ASN A 86 -6.21 7.56 -14.39
C ASN A 86 -5.06 6.55 -14.46
N ARG A 87 -3.91 6.87 -13.90
CA ARG A 87 -2.75 5.99 -13.75
C ARG A 87 -2.75 5.39 -12.36
N ARG A 88 -3.41 4.24 -12.23
CA ARG A 88 -3.76 3.64 -10.93
C ARG A 88 -2.57 3.09 -10.15
N GLU A 89 -1.48 2.73 -10.81
CA GLU A 89 -0.32 2.11 -10.19
C GLU A 89 0.71 3.15 -9.76
N VAL A 90 1.12 3.08 -8.50
CA VAL A 90 2.12 3.96 -7.91
C VAL A 90 3.23 3.13 -7.28
N ALA A 91 4.45 3.39 -7.68
CA ALA A 91 5.67 2.85 -7.08
C ALA A 91 6.24 3.92 -6.14
N VAL A 92 6.34 3.62 -4.86
CA VAL A 92 6.74 4.57 -3.81
C VAL A 92 8.00 4.12 -3.11
N TYR A 93 8.89 5.07 -2.81
CA TYR A 93 10.09 4.78 -2.03
C TYR A 93 10.48 5.91 -1.10
N CYS A 94 11.24 5.57 -0.08
CA CYS A 94 11.96 6.49 0.78
C CYS A 94 13.42 6.03 0.96
N ARG A 95 14.06 6.41 2.04
CA ARG A 95 15.45 6.02 2.29
C ARG A 95 15.59 4.54 2.60
N SER A 96 14.83 4.02 3.57
CA SER A 96 14.94 2.65 4.11
C SER A 96 13.64 1.83 4.06
N GLY A 97 12.55 2.41 3.52
CA GLY A 97 11.24 1.76 3.42
C GLY A 97 10.24 2.15 4.51
N ARG A 98 10.63 2.84 5.56
CA ARG A 98 9.75 3.18 6.69
C ARG A 98 8.73 4.29 6.38
N ARG A 99 9.19 5.43 5.90
CA ARG A 99 8.31 6.57 5.52
C ARG A 99 7.41 6.21 4.35
N SER A 100 7.92 5.43 3.42
CA SER A 100 7.15 5.00 2.24
C SER A 100 6.01 4.04 2.58
N ARG A 101 6.09 3.28 3.66
CA ARG A 101 4.96 2.48 4.15
C ARG A 101 3.81 3.37 4.63
N THR A 102 4.09 4.43 5.34
CA THR A 102 3.09 5.43 5.73
C THR A 102 2.44 6.08 4.51
N ALA A 103 3.25 6.48 3.54
CA ALA A 103 2.77 7.02 2.27
C ALA A 103 1.92 6.00 1.50
N ALA A 104 2.35 4.74 1.46
CA ALA A 104 1.62 3.66 0.79
C ALA A 104 0.22 3.46 1.39
N ASP A 105 0.07 3.50 2.70
CA ASP A 105 -1.24 3.41 3.36
C ASP A 105 -2.18 4.54 2.93
N ILE A 106 -1.67 5.75 2.81
CA ILE A 106 -2.45 6.92 2.34
C ILE A 106 -2.86 6.74 0.88
N LEU A 107 -1.93 6.31 0.04
CA LEU A 107 -2.17 6.09 -1.39
C LEU A 107 -3.21 4.98 -1.64
N VAL A 108 -3.13 3.89 -0.91
CA VAL A 108 -4.12 2.78 -0.98
C VAL A 108 -5.51 3.28 -0.62
N LYS A 109 -5.65 4.09 0.43
CA LYS A 109 -6.93 4.70 0.82
C LYS A 109 -7.51 5.62 -0.24
N LYS A 110 -6.66 6.23 -1.06
CA LYS A 110 -7.06 7.06 -2.20
C LYS A 110 -7.42 6.26 -3.46
N GLY A 111 -7.28 4.93 -3.42
CA GLY A 111 -7.66 4.02 -4.48
C GLY A 111 -6.55 3.65 -5.46
N PHE A 112 -5.30 3.99 -5.17
CA PHE A 112 -4.15 3.56 -5.96
C PHE A 112 -3.76 2.11 -5.64
N LYS A 113 -3.19 1.44 -6.63
CA LYS A 113 -2.50 0.18 -6.47
C LYS A 113 -1.03 0.47 -6.22
N VAL A 114 -0.55 0.12 -5.03
CA VAL A 114 0.73 0.65 -4.52
C VAL A 114 1.76 -0.45 -4.36
N TYR A 115 2.96 -0.14 -4.80
CA TYR A 115 4.17 -0.96 -4.64
C TYR A 115 5.21 -0.16 -3.89
N ASN A 116 5.73 -0.73 -2.82
CA ASN A 116 6.74 -0.13 -1.99
C ASN A 116 8.12 -0.74 -2.26
N LEU A 117 9.13 0.09 -2.40
CA LEU A 117 10.52 -0.37 -2.41
C LEU A 117 10.92 -0.73 -0.97
N ASP A 118 10.91 -2.02 -0.66
CA ASP A 118 10.96 -2.54 0.71
C ASP A 118 12.17 -2.03 1.52
N LYS A 119 13.35 -2.03 0.91
CA LYS A 119 14.60 -1.59 1.55
C LYS A 119 15.03 -0.17 1.16
N GLY A 120 14.22 0.55 0.43
CA GLY A 120 14.44 1.93 0.05
C GLY A 120 15.61 2.18 -0.90
N ILE A 121 15.90 3.46 -1.11
CA ILE A 121 16.96 3.88 -2.04
C ILE A 121 18.37 3.50 -1.54
N LEU A 122 18.56 3.27 -0.24
CA LEU A 122 19.86 2.79 0.28
C LEU A 122 20.24 1.45 -0.35
N ASN A 123 19.34 0.48 -0.34
CA ASN A 123 19.60 -0.82 -0.96
C ASN A 123 19.71 -0.71 -2.48
N TRP A 124 18.90 0.14 -3.10
CA TRP A 124 18.97 0.46 -4.53
C TRP A 124 20.39 0.92 -4.93
N MET A 125 20.96 1.85 -4.18
CA MET A 125 22.32 2.36 -4.41
C MET A 125 23.41 1.32 -4.10
N GLU A 126 23.25 0.53 -3.04
CA GLU A 126 24.19 -0.57 -2.70
C GLU A 126 24.29 -1.59 -3.82
N GLU A 127 23.19 -1.86 -4.53
CA GLU A 127 23.17 -2.74 -5.68
C GLU A 127 23.65 -2.08 -6.98
N GLY A 128 24.12 -0.83 -6.91
CA GLY A 128 24.65 -0.09 -8.05
C GLY A 128 23.63 0.32 -9.10
N ARG A 129 22.36 0.42 -8.72
CA ARG A 129 21.28 0.83 -9.62
C ARG A 129 21.28 2.34 -9.85
N GLU A 130 20.75 2.76 -10.98
CA GLU A 130 20.82 4.15 -11.45
C GLU A 130 20.13 5.13 -10.53
N ILE A 131 20.81 6.24 -10.24
CA ILE A 131 20.27 7.44 -9.61
C ILE A 131 20.67 8.67 -10.42
N GLU A 132 19.91 9.74 -10.29
CA GLU A 132 20.25 11.08 -10.83
C GLU A 132 20.19 12.13 -9.74
N LYS A 133 20.84 13.27 -9.99
CA LYS A 133 20.83 14.43 -9.09
C LYS A 133 20.11 15.62 -9.71
#